data_56a38340c507d5aa7478387205948e1a
#
_entry.id   56a38340c507d5aa7478387205948e1a
#
_cell.length_a   1.000
_cell.length_b   1.000
_cell.length_c   1.000
_cell.angle_alpha   90.00
_cell.angle_beta   90.00
_cell.angle_gamma   90.00
#
_symmetry.space_group_name_H-M   'P 1'
#
loop_
_entity.id
_entity.type
_entity.pdbx_description
1 polymer ?
#
loop_
_entity_poly.entity_id
_entity_poly.type
_entity_poly.pdbx_seq_one_letter_code
_entity_poly.pdbx_strand_id
1 'polypeptide(L)'
;STSTVLRFCRKLGFSGFPELKFFLRRKEQETSKKDSSYSIESIKKSIITDLEGTTSLMNTDDLLQIAKLLSSNAPIYIHSPAGLTDISVNYLESMLFISGCQNIYKSSAAKMTHHYIQTLDKGNIFIFISSSGKFESTLNLAKEAKLHGMIVISISSIENNDLAEISNYNIRFFSKKTENEGADSTSRFCTFFVLSTFIEFFNEYKKGIDHEIIS
;
A
#
# COMPACT_ATOMS: atom_id res chain seq x y z
N SER A 1 6.80 17.26 24.08
CA SER A 1 5.89 16.16 24.42
C SER A 1 5.73 15.22 23.22
N THR A 2 5.34 13.98 23.47
CA THR A 2 5.10 12.97 22.41
C THR A 2 4.11 13.47 21.35
N SER A 3 3.09 14.22 21.77
CA SER A 3 2.10 14.83 20.87
C SER A 3 2.69 15.88 19.92
N THR A 4 3.71 16.63 20.37
CA THR A 4 4.40 17.63 19.54
C THR A 4 5.24 16.93 18.47
N VAL A 5 5.94 15.85 18.83
CA VAL A 5 6.73 15.04 17.89
C VAL A 5 5.81 14.42 16.84
N LEU A 6 4.67 13.87 17.25
CA LEU A 6 3.71 13.27 16.32
C LEU A 6 3.13 14.31 15.35
N ARG A 7 2.77 15.51 15.84
CA ARG A 7 2.33 16.61 14.95
C ARG A 7 3.41 17.05 13.98
N PHE A 8 4.65 17.12 14.42
CA PHE A 8 5.79 17.43 13.56
C PHE A 8 5.97 16.38 12.45
N CYS A 9 5.96 15.10 12.81
CA CYS A 9 6.05 14.02 11.84
C CYS A 9 4.92 14.13 10.79
N ARG A 10 3.67 14.33 11.24
CA ARG A 10 2.52 14.48 10.34
C ARG A 10 2.63 15.70 9.42
N LYS A 11 3.15 16.84 9.88
CA LYS A 11 3.43 18.01 9.03
C LYS A 11 4.46 17.74 7.95
N LEU A 12 5.38 16.81 8.21
CA LEU A 12 6.37 16.34 7.23
C LEU A 12 5.83 15.19 6.34
N GLY A 13 4.56 14.79 6.54
CA GLY A 13 3.91 13.73 5.77
C GLY A 13 4.21 12.31 6.24
N PHE A 14 4.72 12.16 7.45
CA PHE A 14 4.98 10.86 8.08
C PHE A 14 3.87 10.51 9.07
N SER A 15 3.49 9.23 9.12
CA SER A 15 2.48 8.74 10.07
C SER A 15 2.92 8.87 11.54
N GLY A 16 4.24 8.83 11.78
CA GLY A 16 4.83 8.97 13.11
C GLY A 16 6.34 9.01 13.12
N PHE A 17 6.91 9.05 14.33
CA PHE A 17 8.36 9.11 14.53
C PHE A 17 9.15 7.90 14.00
N PRO A 18 8.66 6.66 14.09
CA PRO A 18 9.34 5.51 13.51
C PRO A 18 9.58 5.66 12.01
N GLU A 19 8.57 6.12 11.28
CA GLU A 19 8.63 6.37 9.83
C GLU A 19 9.65 7.46 9.49
N LEU A 20 9.60 8.61 10.17
CA LEU A 20 10.57 9.69 9.99
C LEU A 20 12.00 9.22 10.31
N LYS A 21 12.19 8.50 11.41
CA LYS A 21 13.50 7.97 11.82
C LYS A 21 14.09 7.03 10.77
N PHE A 22 13.26 6.14 10.23
CA PHE A 22 13.69 5.23 9.17
C PHE A 22 14.10 6.00 7.90
N PHE A 23 13.28 6.94 7.48
CA PHE A 23 13.56 7.79 6.33
C PHE A 23 14.88 8.56 6.46
N LEU A 24 15.16 9.15 7.62
CA LEU A 24 16.40 9.87 7.89
C LEU A 24 17.62 8.93 7.86
N ARG A 25 17.54 7.77 8.51
CA ARG A 25 18.62 6.77 8.49
C ARG A 25 18.93 6.30 7.07
N ARG A 26 17.91 6.14 6.25
CA ARG A 26 18.08 5.74 4.86
C ARG A 26 18.82 6.82 4.05
N LYS A 27 18.45 8.09 4.22
CA LYS A 27 19.14 9.20 3.57
C LYS A 27 20.62 9.31 3.98
N GLU A 28 20.94 9.10 5.24
CA GLU A 28 22.33 9.08 5.71
C GLU A 28 23.13 7.95 5.03
N GLN A 29 22.55 6.78 4.87
CA GLN A 29 23.18 5.66 4.18
C GLN A 29 23.39 5.93 2.68
N GLU A 30 22.54 6.71 2.04
CA GLU A 30 22.68 7.12 0.64
C GLU A 30 23.81 8.15 0.44
N THR A 31 23.95 9.08 1.37
CA THR A 31 25.02 10.09 1.34
C THR A 31 26.41 9.52 1.64
N SER A 32 26.49 8.49 2.46
CA SER A 32 27.76 7.83 2.81
C SER A 32 28.25 6.83 1.75
N LYS A 33 27.46 6.51 0.72
CA LYS A 33 27.81 5.53 -0.34
C LYS A 33 28.62 6.12 -1.51
N LYS A 34 29.48 7.12 -1.29
CA LYS A 34 30.38 7.63 -2.34
C LYS A 34 31.46 6.63 -2.80
N ASP A 35 31.71 5.55 -2.04
CA ASP A 35 32.64 4.46 -2.35
C ASP A 35 31.92 3.11 -2.36
N SER A 36 30.96 2.92 -3.27
CA SER A 36 30.23 1.65 -3.34
C SER A 36 30.96 0.66 -4.25
N SER A 37 31.63 -0.31 -3.64
CA SER A 37 31.90 -1.58 -4.32
C SER A 37 30.56 -2.22 -4.65
N TYR A 38 30.30 -2.49 -5.93
CA TYR A 38 29.15 -3.28 -6.38
C TYR A 38 29.31 -4.71 -5.86
N SER A 39 28.77 -5.00 -4.69
CA SER A 39 28.81 -6.35 -4.09
C SER A 39 27.40 -6.85 -3.82
N ILE A 40 27.21 -8.14 -3.98
CA ILE A 40 25.95 -8.81 -3.62
C ILE A 40 25.61 -8.50 -2.15
N GLU A 41 26.62 -8.42 -1.28
CA GLU A 41 26.42 -8.17 0.15
C GLU A 41 25.85 -6.76 0.41
N SER A 42 26.30 -5.75 -0.34
CA SER A 42 25.73 -4.39 -0.23
C SER A 42 24.28 -4.33 -0.73
N ILE A 43 23.94 -5.10 -1.76
CA ILE A 43 22.58 -5.22 -2.29
C ILE A 43 21.68 -5.92 -1.26
N LYS A 44 22.11 -7.07 -0.73
CA LYS A 44 21.38 -7.81 0.32
C LYS A 44 21.09 -6.92 1.54
N LYS A 45 22.11 -6.24 2.04
CA LYS A 45 21.96 -5.31 3.17
C LYS A 45 20.93 -4.22 2.88
N SER A 46 20.93 -3.67 1.67
CA SER A 46 19.95 -2.67 1.25
C SER A 46 18.53 -3.23 1.27
N ILE A 47 18.32 -4.42 0.70
CA ILE A 47 17.01 -5.09 0.66
C ILE A 47 16.50 -5.40 2.07
N ILE A 48 17.36 -5.95 2.94
CA ILE A 48 16.98 -6.25 4.34
C ILE A 48 16.57 -4.97 5.06
N THR A 49 17.34 -3.88 4.90
CA THR A 49 16.99 -2.59 5.50
C THR A 49 15.63 -2.08 5.01
N ASP A 50 15.32 -2.21 3.71
CA ASP A 50 14.03 -1.79 3.16
C ASP A 50 12.87 -2.64 3.71
N LEU A 51 13.08 -3.95 3.92
CA LEU A 51 12.11 -4.85 4.54
C LEU A 51 11.87 -4.51 6.01
N GLU A 52 12.93 -4.30 6.80
CA GLU A 52 12.81 -3.91 8.22
C GLU A 52 12.04 -2.59 8.35
N GLY A 53 12.38 -1.61 7.50
CA GLY A 53 11.65 -0.35 7.44
C GLY A 53 10.18 -0.55 7.09
N THR A 54 9.90 -1.35 6.07
CA THR A 54 8.53 -1.65 5.64
C THR A 54 7.74 -2.33 6.76
N THR A 55 8.34 -3.32 7.44
CA THR A 55 7.70 -4.01 8.59
C THR A 55 7.34 -3.02 9.70
N SER A 56 8.21 -2.05 9.97
CA SER A 56 7.95 -1.03 11.01
C SER A 56 6.79 -0.08 10.69
N LEU A 57 6.34 -0.02 9.44
CA LEU A 57 5.22 0.80 8.98
C LEU A 57 3.88 0.07 9.03
N MET A 58 3.89 -1.24 9.18
CA MET A 58 2.65 -2.03 9.20
C MET A 58 1.89 -1.80 10.49
N ASN A 59 0.70 -1.22 10.37
CA ASN A 59 -0.19 -0.96 11.48
C ASN A 59 -1.21 -2.10 11.61
N THR A 60 -1.15 -2.83 12.71
CA THR A 60 -2.03 -3.97 12.97
C THR A 60 -3.51 -3.57 13.00
N ASP A 61 -3.83 -2.39 13.55
CA ASP A 61 -5.22 -1.92 13.62
C ASP A 61 -5.79 -1.65 12.23
N ASP A 62 -5.02 -1.00 11.34
CA ASP A 62 -5.43 -0.79 9.94
C ASP A 62 -5.59 -2.13 9.21
N LEU A 63 -4.65 -3.05 9.36
CA LEU A 63 -4.73 -4.38 8.75
C LEU A 63 -5.98 -5.14 9.22
N LEU A 64 -6.31 -5.05 10.51
CA LEU A 64 -7.50 -5.67 11.09
C LEU A 64 -8.80 -5.07 10.50
N GLN A 65 -8.87 -3.74 10.37
CA GLN A 65 -10.04 -3.10 9.77
C GLN A 65 -10.19 -3.47 8.29
N ILE A 66 -9.09 -3.51 7.54
CA ILE A 66 -9.10 -3.95 6.15
C ILE A 66 -9.55 -5.42 6.06
N ALA A 67 -9.03 -6.30 6.92
CA ALA A 67 -9.42 -7.71 6.94
C ALA A 67 -10.93 -7.90 7.21
N LYS A 68 -11.50 -7.15 8.17
CA LYS A 68 -12.94 -7.13 8.44
C LYS A 68 -13.74 -6.70 7.22
N LEU A 69 -13.33 -5.64 6.53
CA LEU A 69 -14.00 -5.15 5.33
C LEU A 69 -13.99 -6.19 4.22
N LEU A 70 -12.83 -6.80 3.93
CA LEU A 70 -12.71 -7.82 2.88
C LEU A 70 -13.46 -9.13 3.21
N SER A 71 -13.72 -9.41 4.49
CA SER A 71 -14.52 -10.55 4.92
C SER A 71 -16.03 -10.33 4.78
N SER A 72 -16.48 -9.11 4.49
CA SER A 72 -17.91 -8.77 4.40
C SER A 72 -18.62 -9.23 3.12
N ASN A 73 -17.91 -9.90 2.20
CA ASN A 73 -18.37 -10.24 0.85
C ASN A 73 -18.78 -9.04 -0.03
N ALA A 74 -18.46 -7.82 0.39
CA ALA A 74 -18.65 -6.64 -0.43
C ALA A 74 -17.77 -6.69 -1.68
N PRO A 75 -18.23 -6.16 -2.83
CA PRO A 75 -17.41 -6.08 -4.02
C PRO A 75 -16.13 -5.26 -3.79
N ILE A 76 -15.02 -5.79 -4.29
CA ILE A 76 -13.67 -5.20 -4.16
C ILE A 76 -13.22 -4.75 -5.55
N TYR A 77 -12.94 -3.46 -5.69
CA TYR A 77 -12.44 -2.85 -6.92
C TYR A 77 -10.98 -2.47 -6.73
N ILE A 78 -10.09 -3.02 -7.57
CA ILE A 78 -8.66 -2.76 -7.49
C ILE A 78 -8.22 -1.93 -8.68
N HIS A 79 -7.63 -0.76 -8.43
CA HIS A 79 -7.10 0.13 -9.46
C HIS A 79 -5.60 0.39 -9.25
N SER A 80 -4.87 0.37 -10.36
CA SER A 80 -3.50 0.91 -10.42
C SER A 80 -3.27 1.65 -11.72
N PRO A 81 -2.35 2.61 -11.77
CA PRO A 81 -1.81 3.05 -13.05
C PRO A 81 -1.17 1.86 -13.76
N ALA A 82 -1.31 1.82 -15.10
CA ALA A 82 -0.74 0.76 -15.93
C ALA A 82 0.79 0.61 -15.74
N GLY A 83 1.34 -0.52 -16.16
CA GLY A 83 2.77 -0.81 -16.14
C GLY A 83 3.17 -1.77 -15.02
N LEU A 84 4.35 -1.60 -14.42
CA LEU A 84 4.88 -2.54 -13.42
C LEU A 84 3.97 -2.71 -12.19
N THR A 85 3.10 -1.75 -11.89
CA THR A 85 2.17 -1.84 -10.76
C THR A 85 1.05 -2.85 -11.03
N ASP A 86 0.69 -3.11 -12.29
CA ASP A 86 -0.31 -4.13 -12.65
C ASP A 86 0.07 -5.53 -12.19
N ILE A 87 1.37 -5.84 -12.10
CA ILE A 87 1.85 -7.12 -11.59
C ILE A 87 1.41 -7.29 -10.12
N SER A 88 1.50 -6.22 -9.33
CA SER A 88 1.06 -6.22 -7.93
C SER A 88 -0.47 -6.36 -7.80
N VAL A 89 -1.23 -5.75 -8.71
CA VAL A 89 -2.69 -5.90 -8.77
C VAL A 89 -3.08 -7.35 -9.08
N ASN A 90 -2.45 -7.95 -10.10
CA ASN A 90 -2.70 -9.34 -10.47
C ASN A 90 -2.37 -10.31 -9.33
N TYR A 91 -1.28 -10.06 -8.62
CA TYR A 91 -0.92 -10.82 -7.44
C TYR A 91 -1.98 -10.71 -6.33
N LEU A 92 -2.35 -9.48 -5.97
CA LEU A 92 -3.35 -9.23 -4.91
C LEU A 92 -4.71 -9.85 -5.26
N GLU A 93 -5.21 -9.66 -6.49
CA GLU A 93 -6.45 -10.26 -6.96
C GLU A 93 -6.43 -11.77 -6.80
N SER A 94 -5.37 -12.44 -7.32
CA SER A 94 -5.25 -13.89 -7.25
C SER A 94 -5.19 -14.40 -5.80
N MET A 95 -4.45 -13.73 -4.95
CA MET A 95 -4.31 -14.13 -3.55
C MET A 95 -5.59 -13.90 -2.75
N LEU A 96 -6.32 -12.80 -2.98
CA LEU A 96 -7.62 -12.56 -2.36
C LEU A 96 -8.65 -13.61 -2.82
N PHE A 97 -8.65 -13.97 -4.11
CA PHE A 97 -9.53 -15.03 -4.63
C PHE A 97 -9.24 -16.37 -3.96
N ILE A 98 -7.97 -16.78 -3.87
CA ILE A 98 -7.55 -18.00 -3.16
C ILE A 98 -7.95 -17.94 -1.67
N SER A 99 -7.91 -16.76 -1.07
CA SER A 99 -8.34 -16.54 0.33
C SER A 99 -9.88 -16.48 0.48
N GLY A 100 -10.66 -16.71 -0.60
CA GLY A 100 -12.11 -16.84 -0.58
C GLY A 100 -12.90 -15.57 -0.86
N CYS A 101 -12.26 -14.48 -1.30
CA CYS A 101 -12.96 -13.31 -1.84
C CYS A 101 -13.41 -13.60 -3.28
N GLN A 102 -14.72 -13.52 -3.57
CA GLN A 102 -15.25 -13.90 -4.88
C GLN A 102 -15.55 -12.73 -5.81
N ASN A 103 -15.91 -11.57 -5.25
CA ASN A 103 -16.36 -10.41 -6.00
C ASN A 103 -15.21 -9.38 -6.16
N ILE A 104 -14.21 -9.72 -6.97
CA ILE A 104 -13.03 -8.87 -7.18
C ILE A 104 -13.02 -8.39 -8.63
N TYR A 105 -12.90 -7.08 -8.81
CA TYR A 105 -12.86 -6.42 -10.11
C TYR A 105 -11.61 -5.54 -10.19
N LYS A 106 -10.79 -5.73 -11.22
CA LYS A 106 -9.60 -4.91 -11.43
C LYS A 106 -9.71 -4.04 -12.66
N SER A 107 -9.11 -2.87 -12.62
CA SER A 107 -8.99 -1.97 -13.76
C SER A 107 -7.73 -1.12 -13.67
N SER A 108 -6.95 -1.09 -14.75
CA SER A 108 -5.89 -0.09 -14.98
C SER A 108 -6.37 1.08 -15.85
N ALA A 109 -7.58 0.99 -16.42
CA ALA A 109 -8.17 2.03 -17.24
C ALA A 109 -8.93 3.04 -16.37
N ALA A 110 -8.45 4.28 -16.31
CA ALA A 110 -9.06 5.34 -15.51
C ALA A 110 -10.56 5.56 -15.83
N LYS A 111 -10.93 5.50 -17.11
CA LYS A 111 -12.34 5.64 -17.55
C LYS A 111 -13.23 4.53 -17.02
N MET A 112 -12.74 3.28 -16.96
CA MET A 112 -13.50 2.17 -16.41
C MET A 112 -13.67 2.31 -14.90
N THR A 113 -12.62 2.67 -14.19
CA THR A 113 -12.67 2.92 -12.74
C THR A 113 -13.62 4.08 -12.42
N HIS A 114 -13.57 5.17 -13.19
CA HIS A 114 -14.53 6.26 -13.08
C HIS A 114 -15.97 5.76 -13.28
N HIS A 115 -16.23 4.94 -14.29
CA HIS A 115 -17.56 4.37 -14.54
C HIS A 115 -18.03 3.54 -13.34
N TYR A 116 -17.19 2.69 -12.74
CA TYR A 116 -17.54 1.97 -11.52
C TYR A 116 -17.92 2.94 -10.39
N ILE A 117 -17.12 3.96 -10.14
CA ILE A 117 -17.40 4.96 -9.07
C ILE A 117 -18.75 5.63 -9.27
N GLN A 118 -19.11 5.98 -10.53
CA GLN A 118 -20.36 6.68 -10.85
C GLN A 118 -21.60 5.78 -10.79
N THR A 119 -21.45 4.47 -11.00
CA THR A 119 -22.60 3.56 -11.15
C THR A 119 -22.87 2.68 -9.94
N LEU A 120 -21.91 2.58 -9.04
CA LEU A 120 -22.01 1.72 -7.86
C LEU A 120 -22.58 2.46 -6.65
N ASP A 121 -23.25 1.71 -5.78
CA ASP A 121 -23.71 2.24 -4.51
C ASP A 121 -22.53 2.56 -3.57
N LYS A 122 -22.76 3.49 -2.64
CA LYS A 122 -21.81 3.81 -1.59
C LYS A 122 -21.51 2.59 -0.69
N GLY A 123 -20.33 2.58 -0.10
CA GLY A 123 -19.86 1.49 0.77
C GLY A 123 -19.09 0.38 0.04
N ASN A 124 -19.03 0.39 -1.31
CA ASN A 124 -18.14 -0.51 -2.03
C ASN A 124 -16.66 -0.21 -1.72
N ILE A 125 -15.80 -1.23 -1.82
CA ILE A 125 -14.39 -1.15 -1.44
C ILE A 125 -13.55 -0.89 -2.68
N PHE A 126 -12.78 0.20 -2.65
CA PHE A 126 -11.80 0.52 -3.69
C PHE A 126 -10.38 0.45 -3.13
N ILE A 127 -9.54 -0.40 -3.71
CA ILE A 127 -8.12 -0.53 -3.39
C ILE A 127 -7.32 0.15 -4.50
N PHE A 128 -6.56 1.19 -4.16
CA PHE A 128 -5.67 1.88 -5.07
C PHE A 128 -4.22 1.51 -4.77
N ILE A 129 -3.52 0.92 -5.74
CA ILE A 129 -2.10 0.60 -5.63
C ILE A 129 -1.30 1.60 -6.46
N SER A 130 -0.41 2.36 -5.83
CA SER A 130 0.42 3.35 -6.50
C SER A 130 1.78 3.46 -5.83
N SER A 131 2.86 3.21 -6.58
CA SER A 131 4.23 3.24 -6.04
C SER A 131 4.60 4.58 -5.40
N SER A 132 4.20 5.70 -5.99
CA SER A 132 4.50 7.04 -5.46
C SER A 132 3.36 7.65 -4.66
N GLY A 133 2.11 7.19 -4.87
CA GLY A 133 0.91 7.82 -4.34
C GLY A 133 0.65 9.23 -4.86
N LYS A 134 1.35 9.66 -5.93
CA LYS A 134 1.25 11.02 -6.50
C LYS A 134 0.75 11.05 -7.95
N PHE A 135 0.41 9.89 -8.51
CA PHE A 135 -0.07 9.84 -9.89
C PHE A 135 -1.45 10.49 -9.98
N GLU A 136 -1.53 11.61 -10.69
CA GLU A 136 -2.69 12.52 -10.70
C GLU A 136 -4.00 11.80 -11.05
N SER A 137 -3.99 10.96 -12.08
CA SER A 137 -5.17 10.20 -12.48
C SER A 137 -5.69 9.30 -11.34
N THR A 138 -4.80 8.59 -10.64
CA THR A 138 -5.17 7.75 -9.50
C THR A 138 -5.68 8.57 -8.32
N LEU A 139 -5.06 9.73 -8.05
CA LEU A 139 -5.50 10.64 -7.01
C LEU A 139 -6.91 11.17 -7.26
N ASN A 140 -7.20 11.58 -8.48
CA ASN A 140 -8.52 12.10 -8.86
C ASN A 140 -9.60 11.02 -8.70
N LEU A 141 -9.31 9.78 -9.12
CA LEU A 141 -10.22 8.64 -8.92
C LEU A 141 -10.44 8.31 -7.44
N ALA A 142 -9.40 8.35 -6.62
CA ALA A 142 -9.52 8.09 -5.18
C ALA A 142 -10.33 9.19 -4.46
N LYS A 143 -10.12 10.47 -4.83
CA LYS A 143 -10.94 11.59 -4.34
C LYS A 143 -12.41 11.42 -4.72
N GLU A 144 -12.65 11.08 -5.97
CA GLU A 144 -13.99 10.84 -6.50
C GLU A 144 -14.67 9.67 -5.78
N ALA A 145 -14.00 8.53 -5.63
CA ALA A 145 -14.51 7.38 -4.88
C ALA A 145 -14.90 7.76 -3.45
N LYS A 146 -14.04 8.52 -2.76
CA LYS A 146 -14.33 8.99 -1.40
C LYS A 146 -15.54 9.93 -1.34
N LEU A 147 -15.68 10.85 -2.30
CA LEU A 147 -16.83 11.77 -2.39
C LEU A 147 -18.16 11.02 -2.65
N HIS A 148 -18.11 9.90 -3.38
CA HIS A 148 -19.27 9.03 -3.60
C HIS A 148 -19.54 8.06 -2.43
N GLY A 149 -18.83 8.20 -1.32
CA GLY A 149 -19.03 7.38 -0.12
C GLY A 149 -18.49 5.96 -0.22
N MET A 150 -17.54 5.71 -1.13
CA MET A 150 -16.81 4.45 -1.20
C MET A 150 -15.78 4.35 -0.07
N ILE A 151 -15.42 3.13 0.30
CA ILE A 151 -14.33 2.88 1.23
C ILE A 151 -13.03 2.80 0.42
N VAL A 152 -12.15 3.76 0.64
CA VAL A 152 -10.88 3.86 -0.09
C VAL A 152 -9.74 3.29 0.75
N ILE A 153 -9.06 2.29 0.20
CA ILE A 153 -7.85 1.68 0.76
C ILE A 153 -6.70 1.98 -0.20
N SER A 154 -5.56 2.46 0.32
CA SER A 154 -4.37 2.66 -0.50
C SER A 154 -3.24 1.72 -0.11
N ILE A 155 -2.47 1.32 -1.12
CA ILE A 155 -1.20 0.60 -0.96
C ILE A 155 -0.14 1.42 -1.68
N SER A 156 0.73 2.09 -0.93
CA SER A 156 1.63 3.09 -1.50
C SER A 156 2.92 3.25 -0.69
N SER A 157 3.92 3.92 -1.31
CA SER A 157 5.19 4.14 -0.62
C SER A 157 5.06 5.08 0.58
N ILE A 158 6.07 5.02 1.46
CA ILE A 158 6.15 5.84 2.68
C ILE A 158 6.32 7.33 2.40
N GLU A 159 6.77 7.73 1.23
CA GLU A 159 6.92 9.15 0.91
C GLU A 159 5.60 9.88 1.12
N ASN A 160 5.69 11.16 1.48
CA ASN A 160 4.51 12.02 1.56
C ASN A 160 3.72 11.90 0.26
N ASN A 161 2.54 11.31 0.34
CA ASN A 161 1.69 11.11 -0.82
C ASN A 161 0.22 11.39 -0.49
N ASP A 162 -0.42 12.12 -1.38
CA ASP A 162 -1.80 12.56 -1.24
C ASP A 162 -2.79 11.39 -1.25
N LEU A 163 -2.42 10.25 -1.87
CA LEU A 163 -3.27 9.07 -1.91
C LEU A 163 -3.47 8.48 -0.51
N ALA A 164 -2.40 8.41 0.29
CA ALA A 164 -2.50 7.92 1.67
C ALA A 164 -3.35 8.85 2.55
N GLU A 165 -3.26 10.18 2.33
CA GLU A 165 -4.05 11.16 3.08
C GLU A 165 -5.55 11.10 2.76
N ILE A 166 -5.89 10.80 1.51
CA ILE A 166 -7.28 10.69 1.07
C ILE A 166 -7.92 9.41 1.59
N SER A 167 -7.16 8.32 1.70
CA SER A 167 -7.66 6.97 1.99
C SER A 167 -8.26 6.83 3.37
N ASN A 168 -9.19 5.89 3.55
CA ASN A 168 -9.72 5.52 4.85
C ASN A 168 -8.72 4.66 5.62
N TYR A 169 -8.04 3.76 4.90
CA TYR A 169 -6.98 2.89 5.42
C TYR A 169 -5.82 2.86 4.43
N ASN A 170 -4.60 2.68 4.94
CA ASN A 170 -3.46 2.59 4.07
C ASN A 170 -2.45 1.54 4.54
N ILE A 171 -1.89 0.81 3.57
CA ILE A 171 -0.76 -0.08 3.75
C ILE A 171 0.45 0.60 3.10
N ARG A 172 1.47 0.88 3.89
CA ARG A 172 2.64 1.62 3.43
C ARG A 172 3.86 0.72 3.35
N PHE A 173 4.66 0.96 2.33
CA PHE A 173 5.91 0.24 2.13
C PHE A 173 7.05 1.20 1.80
N PHE A 174 8.25 0.77 2.09
CA PHE A 174 9.45 1.49 1.66
C PHE A 174 9.77 1.12 0.21
N SER A 175 10.07 2.12 -0.61
CA SER A 175 10.50 1.92 -2.00
C SER A 175 11.46 3.03 -2.39
N LYS A 176 12.68 2.67 -2.75
CA LYS A 176 13.62 3.63 -3.33
C LYS A 176 13.27 3.85 -4.79
N LYS A 177 12.81 5.07 -5.13
CA LYS A 177 12.53 5.42 -6.52
C LYS A 177 13.80 5.29 -7.36
N THR A 178 13.70 4.52 -8.43
CA THR A 178 14.75 4.40 -9.44
C THR A 178 14.14 4.58 -10.83
N GLU A 179 14.89 5.25 -11.69
CA GLU A 179 14.51 5.48 -13.08
C GLU A 179 15.67 5.09 -13.98
N ASN A 180 15.36 4.53 -15.12
CA ASN A 180 16.31 4.25 -16.19
C ASN A 180 15.80 4.88 -17.48
N GLU A 181 16.51 5.87 -17.99
CA GLU A 181 16.15 6.62 -19.21
C GLU A 181 14.69 7.14 -19.19
N GLY A 182 14.23 7.63 -18.03
CA GLY A 182 12.87 8.15 -17.82
C GLY A 182 11.81 7.07 -17.57
N ALA A 183 12.16 5.79 -17.62
CA ALA A 183 11.26 4.70 -17.27
C ALA A 183 11.39 4.36 -15.77
N ASP A 184 10.25 4.14 -15.11
CA ASP A 184 10.21 3.69 -13.72
C ASP A 184 10.80 2.27 -13.59
N SER A 185 11.97 2.16 -12.98
CA SER A 185 12.66 0.91 -12.68
C SER A 185 12.66 0.56 -11.19
N THR A 186 11.80 1.21 -10.41
CA THR A 186 11.67 1.01 -8.97
C THR A 186 11.33 -0.45 -8.65
N SER A 187 12.07 -1.04 -7.72
CA SER A 187 11.81 -2.42 -7.26
C SER A 187 10.41 -2.53 -6.63
N ARG A 188 9.67 -3.56 -6.99
CA ARG A 188 8.37 -3.91 -6.40
C ARG A 188 8.48 -4.90 -5.24
N PHE A 189 9.70 -5.22 -4.81
CA PHE A 189 9.93 -6.23 -3.79
C PHE A 189 9.19 -5.93 -2.48
N CYS A 190 9.33 -4.70 -1.96
CA CYS A 190 8.60 -4.29 -0.75
C CYS A 190 7.09 -4.22 -0.95
N THR A 191 6.63 -3.92 -2.17
CA THR A 191 5.19 -4.00 -2.49
C THR A 191 4.69 -5.43 -2.35
N PHE A 192 5.38 -6.41 -2.95
CA PHE A 192 5.02 -7.82 -2.79
C PHE A 192 5.11 -8.30 -1.36
N PHE A 193 6.13 -7.84 -0.63
CA PHE A 193 6.28 -8.18 0.78
C PHE A 193 5.05 -7.73 1.61
N VAL A 194 4.59 -6.48 1.49
CA VAL A 194 3.41 -6.03 2.24
C VAL A 194 2.14 -6.73 1.79
N LEU A 195 1.99 -7.01 0.49
CA LEU A 195 0.84 -7.76 -0.02
C LEU A 195 0.82 -9.19 0.54
N SER A 196 1.95 -9.89 0.51
CA SER A 196 2.06 -11.25 1.08
C SER A 196 1.78 -11.26 2.58
N THR A 197 2.38 -10.35 3.33
CA THR A 197 2.17 -10.24 4.78
C THR A 197 0.71 -9.91 5.10
N PHE A 198 0.08 -9.03 4.33
CA PHE A 198 -1.34 -8.71 4.50
C PHE A 198 -2.24 -9.94 4.21
N ILE A 199 -1.96 -10.70 3.16
CA ILE A 199 -2.73 -11.91 2.83
C ILE A 199 -2.58 -12.98 3.92
N GLU A 200 -1.38 -13.21 4.43
CA GLU A 200 -1.17 -14.12 5.57
C GLU A 200 -1.98 -13.65 6.80
N PHE A 201 -1.89 -12.37 7.13
CA PHE A 201 -2.67 -11.78 8.23
C PHE A 201 -4.19 -11.98 8.01
N PHE A 202 -4.67 -11.74 6.80
CA PHE A 202 -6.08 -11.92 6.43
C PHE A 202 -6.53 -13.38 6.57
N ASN A 203 -5.71 -14.33 6.14
CA ASN A 203 -6.00 -15.75 6.27
C ASN A 203 -6.05 -16.19 7.74
N GLU A 204 -5.13 -15.71 8.59
CA GLU A 204 -5.17 -15.98 10.03
C GLU A 204 -6.38 -15.35 10.71
N TYR A 205 -6.75 -14.12 10.33
CA TYR A 205 -7.97 -13.47 10.79
C TYR A 205 -9.22 -14.30 10.46
N LYS A 206 -9.33 -14.83 9.24
CA LYS A 206 -10.47 -15.69 8.83
C LYS A 206 -10.53 -16.99 9.64
N LYS A 207 -9.41 -17.65 9.87
CA LYS A 207 -9.36 -18.85 10.73
C LYS A 207 -9.85 -18.55 12.16
N GLY A 208 -9.50 -17.39 12.71
CA GLY A 208 -9.98 -16.94 14.02
C GLY A 208 -11.50 -16.82 14.08
N ILE A 209 -12.11 -16.23 13.04
CA ILE A 209 -13.57 -16.12 12.95
C ILE A 209 -14.22 -17.51 12.86
N ASP A 210 -13.70 -18.42 12.03
CA ASP A 210 -14.25 -19.75 11.86
C ASP A 210 -14.21 -20.55 13.19
N HIS A 211 -13.17 -20.36 14.00
CA HIS A 211 -13.08 -20.98 15.33
C HIS A 211 -14.09 -20.41 16.33
N GLU A 212 -14.40 -19.12 16.29
CA GLU A 212 -15.42 -18.50 17.16
C GLU A 212 -16.85 -18.90 16.79
N ILE A 213 -17.11 -19.24 15.52
CA ILE A 213 -18.44 -19.68 15.06
C ILE A 213 -18.70 -21.15 15.40
N ILE A 214 -17.64 -21.97 15.54
CA ILE A 214 -17.74 -23.43 15.79
C ILE A 214 -17.71 -23.74 17.30
N SER A 215 -17.28 -22.80 18.14
CA SER A 215 -17.25 -22.93 19.61
C SER A 215 -18.53 -22.43 20.26
#